data_e59704ea052c510a5a83cca9bf5d769e
#
_entry.id   e59704ea052c510a5a83cca9bf5d769e
#
_cell.length_a   1.000
_cell.length_b   1.000
_cell.length_c   1.000
_cell.angle_alpha   90.00
_cell.angle_beta   90.00
_cell.angle_gamma   90.00
#
_symmetry.space_group_name_H-M   'P 1'
#
loop_
_entity.id
_entity.type
_entity.pdbx_description
1 polymer ?
#
loop_
_entity_poly.entity_id
_entity_poly.type
_entity_poly.pdbx_seq_one_letter_code
_entity_poly.pdbx_strand_id
1 'polypeptide(L)'
;EFVDYIHSIGGLCAYDQANANGLLGVTRARDAGFDMCFFNLHKTFSTPHGCGGPACGATGVQKDLVKYLPAPLVGFDGKKYYLDYETVSNPCAVGKVREWLGVAPVVLKAYCWIRSLGPNGLYQVAKTAVLNNNYLFKKLMELPEVSAYYEDGNNQRVEQARYSLENLEKETGIGTLDVQRRMMDFG
;
A
#
# COMPACT_ATOMS: atom_id res chain seq x y z
N GLU A 1 2.74 15.78 -14.80
CA GLU A 1 3.53 16.96 -14.36
C GLU A 1 4.68 16.61 -13.41
N PHE A 2 4.41 16.12 -12.17
CA PHE A 2 5.48 15.82 -11.20
C PHE A 2 6.50 14.82 -11.75
N VAL A 3 6.02 13.66 -12.22
CA VAL A 3 6.88 12.59 -12.77
C VAL A 3 7.63 13.09 -14.00
N ASP A 4 6.95 13.81 -14.89
CA ASP A 4 7.59 14.36 -16.11
C ASP A 4 8.71 15.35 -15.77
N TYR A 5 8.50 16.15 -14.73
CA TYR A 5 9.54 17.07 -14.26
C TYR A 5 10.77 16.31 -13.74
N ILE A 6 10.57 15.29 -12.89
CA ILE A 6 11.67 14.46 -12.37
C ILE A 6 12.41 13.75 -13.51
N HIS A 7 11.69 13.19 -14.49
CA HIS A 7 12.29 12.56 -15.66
C HIS A 7 13.09 13.56 -16.51
N SER A 8 12.63 14.81 -16.63
CA SER A 8 13.32 15.84 -17.43
C SER A 8 14.72 16.18 -16.92
N ILE A 9 14.98 15.92 -15.65
CA ILE A 9 16.29 16.12 -15.00
C ILE A 9 17.05 14.80 -14.77
N GLY A 10 16.62 13.69 -15.42
CA GLY A 10 17.25 12.38 -15.33
C GLY A 10 16.96 11.60 -14.04
N GLY A 11 15.99 12.03 -13.24
CA GLY A 11 15.57 11.32 -12.03
C GLY A 11 14.63 10.15 -12.32
N LEU A 12 14.43 9.27 -11.34
CA LEU A 12 13.48 8.17 -11.35
C LEU A 12 12.44 8.38 -10.25
N CYS A 13 11.24 7.87 -10.50
CA CYS A 13 10.11 7.98 -9.57
C CYS A 13 9.69 6.63 -9.03
N ALA A 14 9.68 6.48 -7.69
CA ALA A 14 9.15 5.33 -6.99
C ALA A 14 7.77 5.64 -6.42
N TYR A 15 6.79 4.76 -6.65
CA TYR A 15 5.48 4.88 -6.05
C TYR A 15 5.35 3.94 -4.85
N ASP A 16 5.25 4.52 -3.68
CA ASP A 16 4.92 3.78 -2.47
C ASP A 16 3.42 3.41 -2.48
N GLN A 17 3.17 2.15 -2.78
CA GLN A 17 1.83 1.55 -2.73
C GLN A 17 1.75 0.50 -1.61
N ALA A 18 2.52 0.69 -0.54
CA ALA A 18 2.49 -0.18 0.64
C ALA A 18 1.06 -0.42 1.13
N ASN A 19 0.23 0.63 1.10
CA ASN A 19 -1.23 0.53 1.21
C ASN A 19 -1.86 0.83 -0.16
N ALA A 20 -2.55 -0.16 -0.72
CA ALA A 20 -3.23 -0.06 -2.01
C ALA A 20 -4.76 -0.11 -1.88
N ASN A 21 -5.33 0.17 -0.70
CA ASN A 21 -6.75 -0.02 -0.41
C ASN A 21 -7.69 0.73 -1.37
N GLY A 22 -7.33 1.93 -1.80
CA GLY A 22 -8.14 2.71 -2.75
C GLY A 22 -7.67 2.62 -4.20
N LEU A 23 -6.66 1.80 -4.52
CA LEU A 23 -5.96 1.82 -5.81
C LEU A 23 -6.20 0.57 -6.66
N LEU A 24 -6.50 -0.58 -6.03
CA LEU A 24 -6.63 -1.86 -6.73
C LEU A 24 -7.70 -1.83 -7.82
N GLY A 25 -7.29 -2.14 -9.05
CA GLY A 25 -8.19 -2.14 -10.21
C GLY A 25 -8.63 -0.74 -10.69
N VAL A 26 -8.19 0.34 -10.02
CA VAL A 26 -8.52 1.73 -10.36
C VAL A 26 -7.39 2.38 -11.14
N THR A 27 -6.15 2.24 -10.67
CA THR A 27 -4.97 2.85 -11.31
C THR A 27 -3.75 1.95 -11.18
N ARG A 28 -2.75 2.19 -12.02
CA ARG A 28 -1.45 1.52 -11.97
C ARG A 28 -0.34 2.57 -11.90
N ALA A 29 0.72 2.29 -11.14
CA ALA A 29 1.90 3.15 -11.05
C ALA A 29 2.44 3.53 -12.45
N ARG A 30 2.50 2.55 -13.35
CA ARG A 30 2.94 2.74 -14.74
C ARG A 30 2.12 3.78 -15.51
N ASP A 31 0.80 3.80 -15.33
CA ASP A 31 -0.09 4.72 -16.06
C ASP A 31 0.11 6.17 -15.58
N ALA A 32 0.59 6.33 -14.35
CA ALA A 32 1.00 7.62 -13.79
C ALA A 32 2.49 7.96 -14.07
N GLY A 33 3.19 7.11 -14.84
CA GLY A 33 4.57 7.33 -15.28
C GLY A 33 5.67 6.88 -14.32
N PHE A 34 5.33 6.26 -13.19
CA PHE A 34 6.32 5.79 -12.22
C PHE A 34 7.18 4.65 -12.76
N ASP A 35 8.46 4.64 -12.38
CA ASP A 35 9.45 3.66 -12.81
C ASP A 35 9.44 2.40 -11.98
N MET A 36 9.05 2.52 -10.72
CA MET A 36 8.96 1.42 -9.78
C MET A 36 7.82 1.63 -8.78
N CYS A 37 7.34 0.54 -8.22
CA CYS A 37 6.36 0.55 -7.13
C CYS A 37 6.57 -0.65 -6.22
N PHE A 38 6.01 -0.59 -5.01
CA PHE A 38 5.94 -1.76 -4.14
C PHE A 38 4.61 -1.83 -3.40
N PHE A 39 4.24 -3.05 -3.03
CA PHE A 39 3.05 -3.37 -2.26
C PHE A 39 3.41 -4.13 -1.00
N ASN A 40 2.71 -3.89 0.09
CA ASN A 40 2.75 -4.78 1.24
C ASN A 40 1.60 -5.78 1.18
N LEU A 41 1.92 -7.06 1.07
CA LEU A 41 0.91 -8.13 1.02
C LEU A 41 0.17 -8.26 2.36
N HIS A 42 0.81 -7.88 3.46
CA HIS A 42 0.27 -7.86 4.80
C HIS A 42 -0.62 -6.63 5.13
N LYS A 43 -0.99 -5.85 4.14
CA LYS A 43 -1.94 -4.72 4.26
C LYS A 43 -3.18 -5.01 3.42
N THR A 44 -3.25 -4.48 2.22
CA THR A 44 -4.42 -4.57 1.34
C THR A 44 -4.81 -6.00 0.95
N PHE A 45 -3.84 -6.94 0.90
CA PHE A 45 -4.07 -8.30 0.40
C PHE A 45 -4.50 -9.30 1.48
N SER A 46 -5.04 -8.82 2.59
CA SER A 46 -5.67 -9.63 3.65
C SER A 46 -4.75 -10.69 4.29
N THR A 47 -3.47 -10.37 4.45
CA THR A 47 -2.50 -11.27 5.08
C THR A 47 -1.86 -10.62 6.31
N PRO A 48 -2.46 -10.72 7.50
CA PRO A 48 -1.95 -10.06 8.71
C PRO A 48 -0.48 -10.37 8.98
N HIS A 49 0.29 -9.37 9.41
CA HIS A 49 1.73 -9.54 9.69
C HIS A 49 2.06 -9.97 11.13
N GLY A 50 1.06 -10.18 11.98
CA GLY A 50 1.25 -10.67 13.35
C GLY A 50 2.29 -9.86 14.14
N CYS A 51 2.13 -8.56 14.22
CA CYS A 51 3.07 -7.62 14.85
C CYS A 51 4.48 -7.59 14.18
N GLY A 52 4.54 -7.87 12.88
CA GLY A 52 5.75 -7.75 12.06
C GLY A 52 6.43 -9.05 11.67
N GLY A 53 5.94 -10.21 12.16
CA GLY A 53 6.52 -11.52 11.85
C GLY A 53 6.34 -11.91 10.38
N PRO A 54 5.15 -12.35 9.95
CA PRO A 54 4.93 -12.86 8.60
C PRO A 54 4.69 -11.76 7.56
N ALA A 55 5.49 -10.73 7.57
CA ALA A 55 5.41 -9.62 6.61
C ALA A 55 6.01 -10.02 5.25
N CYS A 56 5.40 -9.55 4.16
CA CYS A 56 5.90 -9.75 2.81
C CYS A 56 5.53 -8.57 1.92
N GLY A 57 6.38 -8.28 0.94
CA GLY A 57 6.17 -7.26 -0.07
C GLY A 57 6.36 -7.79 -1.49
N ALA A 58 5.84 -7.06 -2.45
CA ALA A 58 6.08 -7.30 -3.87
C ALA A 58 6.55 -5.99 -4.50
N THR A 59 7.65 -6.04 -5.25
CA THR A 59 8.23 -4.89 -5.95
C THR A 59 8.04 -5.06 -7.45
N GLY A 60 7.49 -4.05 -8.10
CA GLY A 60 7.38 -3.95 -9.54
C GLY A 60 8.31 -2.86 -10.08
N VAL A 61 8.97 -3.13 -11.19
CA VAL A 61 9.86 -2.17 -11.86
C VAL A 61 9.61 -2.16 -13.36
N GLN A 62 10.00 -1.08 -14.05
CA GLN A 62 10.03 -1.04 -15.49
C GLN A 62 11.12 -1.97 -16.05
N LYS A 63 11.00 -2.36 -17.32
CA LYS A 63 11.83 -3.39 -17.95
C LYS A 63 13.33 -3.09 -17.90
N ASP A 64 13.71 -1.86 -18.08
CA ASP A 64 15.11 -1.40 -18.06
C ASP A 64 15.73 -1.41 -16.67
N LEU A 65 14.91 -1.44 -15.62
CA LEU A 65 15.33 -1.52 -14.22
C LEU A 65 15.44 -2.98 -13.70
N VAL A 66 14.96 -3.97 -14.44
CA VAL A 66 15.00 -5.38 -14.02
C VAL A 66 16.43 -5.85 -13.68
N LYS A 67 17.42 -5.36 -14.42
CA LYS A 67 18.85 -5.69 -14.20
C LYS A 67 19.40 -5.28 -12.82
N TYR A 68 18.72 -4.38 -12.12
CA TYR A 68 19.12 -3.91 -10.78
C TYR A 68 18.43 -4.66 -9.64
N LEU A 69 17.45 -5.51 -9.96
CA LEU A 69 16.71 -6.24 -8.92
C LEU A 69 17.63 -7.20 -8.14
N PRO A 70 17.21 -7.55 -6.90
CA PRO A 70 17.90 -8.58 -6.11
C PRO A 70 17.96 -9.92 -6.86
N ALA A 71 19.08 -10.63 -6.72
CA ALA A 71 19.30 -11.93 -7.33
C ALA A 71 19.25 -13.06 -6.27
N PRO A 72 18.91 -14.31 -6.65
CA PRO A 72 18.44 -14.73 -7.97
C PRO A 72 17.00 -14.30 -8.24
N LEU A 73 16.65 -14.13 -9.52
CA LEU A 73 15.25 -13.96 -9.96
C LEU A 73 14.59 -15.32 -10.21
N VAL A 74 13.27 -15.33 -10.24
CA VAL A 74 12.49 -16.51 -10.65
C VAL A 74 12.23 -16.41 -12.15
N GLY A 75 12.74 -17.38 -12.90
CA GLY A 75 12.48 -17.56 -14.32
C GLY A 75 11.39 -18.60 -14.58
N PHE A 76 10.86 -18.60 -15.82
CA PHE A 76 9.92 -19.60 -16.32
C PHE A 76 10.28 -19.97 -17.75
N ASP A 77 10.55 -21.24 -18.03
CA ASP A 77 10.97 -21.74 -19.35
C ASP A 77 9.81 -22.18 -20.25
N GLY A 78 8.57 -21.88 -19.85
CA GLY A 78 7.35 -22.33 -20.55
C GLY A 78 6.78 -23.64 -20.00
N LYS A 79 7.50 -24.35 -19.14
CA LYS A 79 7.09 -25.62 -18.52
C LYS A 79 7.24 -25.62 -16.99
N LYS A 80 8.34 -25.09 -16.49
CA LYS A 80 8.65 -25.05 -15.05
C LYS A 80 9.26 -23.72 -14.64
N TYR A 81 9.08 -23.40 -13.37
CA TYR A 81 9.77 -22.30 -12.72
C TYR A 81 11.15 -22.76 -12.24
N TYR A 82 12.13 -21.86 -12.30
CA TYR A 82 13.49 -22.08 -11.82
C TYR A 82 14.06 -20.80 -11.19
N LEU A 83 15.11 -20.96 -10.39
CA LEU A 83 15.89 -19.82 -9.90
C LEU A 83 16.97 -19.49 -10.94
N ASP A 84 16.93 -18.27 -11.45
CA ASP A 84 17.89 -17.77 -12.41
C ASP A 84 19.14 -17.26 -11.69
N TYR A 85 20.10 -18.16 -11.50
CA TYR A 85 21.36 -17.85 -10.85
C TYR A 85 22.33 -17.04 -11.73
N GLU A 86 22.10 -16.92 -13.02
CA GLU A 86 22.87 -16.04 -13.89
C GLU A 86 22.70 -14.58 -13.47
N THR A 87 21.55 -14.24 -12.92
CA THR A 87 21.30 -12.90 -12.37
C THR A 87 22.21 -12.55 -11.18
N VAL A 88 22.75 -13.55 -10.48
CA VAL A 88 23.71 -13.33 -9.37
C VAL A 88 25.05 -12.78 -9.87
N SER A 89 25.45 -13.16 -11.07
CA SER A 89 26.70 -12.69 -11.71
C SER A 89 26.53 -11.34 -12.40
N ASN A 90 25.33 -10.80 -12.47
CA ASN A 90 25.08 -9.50 -13.09
C ASN A 90 25.68 -8.36 -12.24
N PRO A 91 26.67 -7.61 -12.74
CA PRO A 91 27.33 -6.54 -11.98
C PRO A 91 26.41 -5.37 -11.65
N CYS A 92 25.27 -5.24 -12.33
CA CYS A 92 24.27 -4.21 -12.05
C CYS A 92 23.30 -4.61 -10.95
N ALA A 93 23.15 -5.91 -10.65
CA ALA A 93 22.21 -6.36 -9.63
C ALA A 93 22.68 -5.91 -8.23
N VAL A 94 21.71 -5.55 -7.37
CA VAL A 94 22.02 -5.22 -5.96
C VAL A 94 22.49 -6.44 -5.15
N GLY A 95 22.53 -7.61 -5.77
CA GLY A 95 22.96 -8.85 -5.16
C GLY A 95 21.87 -9.53 -4.33
N LYS A 96 22.28 -10.51 -3.53
CA LYS A 96 21.36 -11.25 -2.66
C LYS A 96 21.08 -10.43 -1.41
N VAL A 97 19.86 -9.90 -1.28
CA VAL A 97 19.45 -9.05 -0.15
C VAL A 97 18.66 -9.82 0.92
N ARG A 98 18.33 -11.09 0.68
CA ARG A 98 17.55 -11.93 1.57
C ARG A 98 17.89 -13.41 1.39
N GLU A 99 17.64 -14.22 2.41
CA GLU A 99 17.84 -15.67 2.32
C GLU A 99 16.71 -16.39 1.57
N TRP A 100 15.47 -15.85 1.65
CA TRP A 100 14.27 -16.45 1.09
C TRP A 100 13.63 -15.53 0.03
N LEU A 101 12.92 -16.12 -0.91
CA LEU A 101 12.19 -15.39 -1.98
C LEU A 101 10.92 -14.67 -1.48
N GLY A 102 10.68 -14.66 -0.20
CA GLY A 102 9.52 -14.10 0.46
C GLY A 102 8.92 -15.09 1.46
N VAL A 103 7.92 -14.64 2.19
CA VAL A 103 7.17 -15.48 3.12
C VAL A 103 6.10 -16.24 2.35
N ALA A 104 6.42 -17.47 1.92
CA ALA A 104 5.55 -18.27 1.03
C ALA A 104 4.08 -18.39 1.51
N PRO A 105 3.78 -18.63 2.80
CA PRO A 105 2.38 -18.64 3.26
C PRO A 105 1.64 -17.31 3.06
N VAL A 106 2.32 -16.18 3.20
CA VAL A 106 1.73 -14.85 2.96
C VAL A 106 1.46 -14.65 1.48
N VAL A 107 2.40 -15.01 0.62
CA VAL A 107 2.23 -14.96 -0.84
C VAL A 107 1.05 -15.83 -1.28
N LEU A 108 0.94 -17.06 -0.75
CA LEU A 108 -0.16 -17.96 -1.08
C LEU A 108 -1.52 -17.42 -0.61
N LYS A 109 -1.60 -16.86 0.60
CA LYS A 109 -2.84 -16.23 1.08
C LYS A 109 -3.25 -15.06 0.20
N ALA A 110 -2.33 -14.18 -0.14
CA ALA A 110 -2.59 -13.05 -1.05
C ALA A 110 -3.06 -13.55 -2.43
N TYR A 111 -2.43 -14.58 -2.97
CA TYR A 111 -2.84 -15.21 -4.22
C TYR A 111 -4.27 -15.75 -4.14
N CYS A 112 -4.60 -16.51 -3.11
CA CYS A 112 -5.96 -17.05 -2.91
C CYS A 112 -6.99 -15.93 -2.81
N TRP A 113 -6.68 -14.87 -2.05
CA TRP A 113 -7.56 -13.70 -1.90
C TRP A 113 -7.79 -12.99 -3.25
N ILE A 114 -6.74 -12.74 -4.02
CA ILE A 114 -6.83 -12.12 -5.36
C ILE A 114 -7.68 -13.01 -6.28
N ARG A 115 -7.43 -14.32 -6.27
CA ARG A 115 -8.16 -15.28 -7.13
C ARG A 115 -9.63 -15.41 -6.75
N SER A 116 -9.96 -15.35 -5.46
CA SER A 116 -11.35 -15.44 -4.99
C SER A 116 -12.19 -14.22 -5.40
N LEU A 117 -11.58 -13.03 -5.39
CA LEU A 117 -12.25 -11.78 -5.74
C LEU A 117 -12.32 -11.54 -7.25
N GLY A 118 -11.27 -11.93 -7.97
CA GLY A 118 -11.12 -11.58 -9.38
C GLY A 118 -11.01 -10.07 -9.64
N PRO A 119 -10.89 -9.63 -10.89
CA PRO A 119 -10.67 -8.22 -11.23
C PRO A 119 -11.81 -7.31 -10.76
N ASN A 120 -13.06 -7.73 -10.90
CA ASN A 120 -14.21 -6.95 -10.48
C ASN A 120 -14.30 -6.83 -8.95
N GLY A 121 -14.02 -7.91 -8.22
CA GLY A 121 -14.00 -7.90 -6.76
C GLY A 121 -12.90 -6.97 -6.22
N LEU A 122 -11.71 -7.00 -6.78
CA LEU A 122 -10.61 -6.10 -6.41
C LEU A 122 -11.00 -4.62 -6.61
N TYR A 123 -11.63 -4.31 -7.74
CA TYR A 123 -12.15 -2.96 -7.99
C TYR A 123 -13.22 -2.54 -6.98
N GLN A 124 -14.14 -3.43 -6.62
CA GLN A 124 -15.17 -3.15 -5.62
C GLN A 124 -14.58 -2.96 -4.22
N VAL A 125 -13.56 -3.73 -3.85
CA VAL A 125 -12.82 -3.54 -2.58
C VAL A 125 -12.25 -2.13 -2.51
N ALA A 126 -11.58 -1.65 -3.57
CA ALA A 126 -11.02 -0.30 -3.61
C ALA A 126 -12.10 0.77 -3.45
N LYS A 127 -13.18 0.67 -4.20
CA LYS A 127 -14.32 1.62 -4.11
C LYS A 127 -14.95 1.64 -2.72
N THR A 128 -15.18 0.47 -2.13
CA THR A 128 -15.77 0.35 -0.79
C THR A 128 -14.84 0.93 0.27
N ALA A 129 -13.52 0.70 0.17
CA ALA A 129 -12.55 1.28 1.08
C ALA A 129 -12.59 2.82 1.07
N VAL A 130 -12.61 3.42 -0.13
CA VAL A 130 -12.72 4.87 -0.29
C VAL A 130 -14.05 5.40 0.25
N LEU A 131 -15.15 4.70 -0.05
CA LEU A 131 -16.49 5.08 0.45
C LEU A 131 -16.54 5.06 1.99
N ASN A 132 -16.06 3.97 2.60
CA ASN A 132 -16.06 3.81 4.05
C ASN A 132 -15.22 4.89 4.74
N ASN A 133 -14.04 5.18 4.19
CA ASN A 133 -13.18 6.23 4.73
C ASN A 133 -13.88 7.62 4.71
N ASN A 134 -14.48 7.98 3.58
CA ASN A 134 -15.14 9.28 3.45
C ASN A 134 -16.47 9.34 4.20
N TYR A 135 -17.17 8.23 4.34
CA TYR A 135 -18.36 8.14 5.18
C TYR A 135 -18.02 8.35 6.66
N LEU A 136 -17.00 7.66 7.15
CA LEU A 136 -16.48 7.85 8.51
C LEU A 136 -16.09 9.30 8.76
N PHE A 137 -15.31 9.88 7.84
CA PHE A 137 -14.89 11.27 7.96
C PHE A 137 -16.08 12.23 8.03
N LYS A 138 -17.08 12.04 7.15
CA LYS A 138 -18.31 12.84 7.18
C LYS A 138 -19.03 12.74 8.54
N LYS A 139 -19.12 11.52 9.10
CA LYS A 139 -19.77 11.32 10.40
C LYS A 139 -18.99 11.95 11.55
N LEU A 140 -17.68 11.94 11.51
CA LEU A 140 -16.84 12.62 12.50
C LEU A 140 -17.02 14.14 12.45
N MET A 141 -17.16 14.73 11.26
CA MET A 141 -17.38 16.17 11.11
C MET A 141 -18.79 16.64 11.50
N GLU A 142 -19.72 15.72 11.78
CA GLU A 142 -21.02 16.06 12.39
C GLU A 142 -20.89 16.33 13.91
N LEU A 143 -19.76 16.01 14.54
CA LEU A 143 -19.48 16.24 15.95
C LEU A 143 -18.89 17.64 16.15
N PRO A 144 -19.46 18.49 17.02
CA PRO A 144 -19.05 19.89 17.12
C PRO A 144 -17.62 20.10 17.62
N GLU A 145 -17.09 19.17 18.42
CA GLU A 145 -15.74 19.26 19.01
C GLU A 145 -14.66 18.65 18.13
N VAL A 146 -15.05 18.11 16.96
CA VAL A 146 -14.12 17.49 15.99
C VAL A 146 -13.88 18.44 14.84
N SER A 147 -12.63 18.63 14.46
CA SER A 147 -12.25 19.49 13.33
C SER A 147 -11.36 18.75 12.33
N ALA A 148 -11.36 19.21 11.09
CA ALA A 148 -10.45 18.76 10.05
C ALA A 148 -9.30 19.75 9.87
N TYR A 149 -8.14 19.25 9.49
CA TYR A 149 -6.96 20.09 9.23
C TYR A 149 -7.11 20.96 7.97
N TYR A 150 -7.90 20.49 6.98
CA TYR A 150 -8.17 21.22 5.74
C TYR A 150 -9.61 21.71 5.70
N GLU A 151 -9.80 23.01 5.67
CA GLU A 151 -11.13 23.65 5.68
C GLU A 151 -11.72 23.91 4.28
N ASP A 152 -11.02 23.51 3.21
CA ASP A 152 -11.36 23.84 1.83
C ASP A 152 -12.59 23.10 1.26
N GLY A 153 -13.37 22.47 2.11
CA GLY A 153 -14.67 21.86 1.76
C GLY A 153 -14.60 20.59 0.90
N ASN A 154 -13.43 20.25 0.36
CA ASN A 154 -13.24 19.05 -0.47
C ASN A 154 -12.25 18.07 0.17
N ASN A 155 -12.56 17.66 1.37
CA ASN A 155 -11.73 16.76 2.18
C ASN A 155 -11.84 15.26 1.78
N GLN A 156 -12.27 14.97 0.56
CA GLN A 156 -12.31 13.58 0.09
C GLN A 156 -10.90 12.99 -0.01
N ARG A 157 -10.73 11.82 0.58
CA ARG A 157 -9.44 11.13 0.62
C ARG A 157 -9.58 9.68 0.17
N VAL A 158 -8.53 9.19 -0.47
CA VAL A 158 -8.45 7.78 -0.85
C VAL A 158 -8.42 6.89 0.39
N GLU A 159 -7.70 7.35 1.42
CA GLU A 159 -7.60 6.64 2.70
C GLU A 159 -7.22 7.61 3.83
N GLN A 160 -7.30 7.13 5.07
CA GLN A 160 -6.87 7.84 6.29
C GLN A 160 -7.61 9.17 6.51
N ALA A 161 -8.84 9.07 6.98
CA ALA A 161 -9.52 10.24 7.53
C ALA A 161 -8.68 10.84 8.68
N ARG A 162 -8.27 12.11 8.53
CA ARG A 162 -7.50 12.84 9.55
C ARG A 162 -8.37 13.89 10.17
N TYR A 163 -8.51 13.87 11.48
CA TYR A 163 -9.29 14.80 12.27
C TYR A 163 -8.56 15.16 13.56
N SER A 164 -8.93 16.26 14.17
CA SER A 164 -8.40 16.75 15.43
C SER A 164 -9.47 16.71 16.51
N LEU A 165 -9.08 16.31 17.71
CA LEU A 165 -9.85 16.37 18.93
C LEU A 165 -9.40 17.52 19.84
N GLU A 166 -8.64 18.48 19.32
CA GLU A 166 -8.06 19.58 20.10
C GLU A 166 -9.14 20.41 20.80
N ASN A 167 -10.28 20.66 20.14
CA ASN A 167 -11.37 21.40 20.74
C ASN A 167 -12.00 20.62 21.89
N LEU A 168 -12.23 19.33 21.71
CA LEU A 168 -12.72 18.47 22.78
C LEU A 168 -11.78 18.49 24.00
N GLU A 169 -10.47 18.39 23.80
CA GLU A 169 -9.48 18.41 24.86
C GLU A 169 -9.45 19.76 25.60
N LYS A 170 -9.52 20.88 24.88
CA LYS A 170 -9.58 22.23 25.47
C LYS A 170 -10.83 22.45 26.33
N GLU A 171 -11.97 21.94 25.90
CA GLU A 171 -13.25 22.16 26.57
C GLU A 171 -13.48 21.21 27.75
N THR A 172 -13.04 19.97 27.63
CA THR A 172 -13.40 18.89 28.57
C THR A 172 -12.21 18.25 29.30
N GLY A 173 -10.98 18.48 28.84
CA GLY A 173 -9.79 17.76 29.28
C GLY A 173 -9.68 16.34 28.77
N ILE A 174 -10.62 15.87 27.90
CA ILE A 174 -10.60 14.54 27.29
C ILE A 174 -9.82 14.58 25.99
N GLY A 175 -8.63 14.01 25.98
CA GLY A 175 -7.75 14.00 24.82
C GLY A 175 -7.84 12.73 23.98
N THR A 176 -6.99 12.67 22.95
CA THR A 176 -6.94 11.56 22.00
C THR A 176 -6.74 10.20 22.66
N LEU A 177 -5.90 10.10 23.70
CA LEU A 177 -5.65 8.85 24.41
C LEU A 177 -6.89 8.34 25.18
N ASP A 178 -7.69 9.24 25.73
CA ASP A 178 -8.91 8.89 26.46
C ASP A 178 -9.97 8.36 25.48
N VAL A 179 -10.13 9.03 24.35
CA VAL A 179 -11.00 8.57 23.26
C VAL A 179 -10.53 7.20 22.75
N GLN A 180 -9.24 7.01 22.51
CA GLN A 180 -8.67 5.73 22.08
C GLN A 180 -8.99 4.60 23.09
N ARG A 181 -8.76 4.85 24.37
CA ARG A 181 -9.08 3.87 25.44
C ARG A 181 -10.56 3.52 25.46
N ARG A 182 -11.41 4.54 25.33
CA ARG A 182 -12.86 4.32 25.33
C ARG A 182 -13.32 3.56 24.08
N MET A 183 -12.74 3.80 22.93
CA MET A 183 -13.04 3.04 21.71
C MET A 183 -12.73 1.55 21.86
N MET A 184 -11.66 1.19 22.58
CA MET A 184 -11.34 -0.22 22.85
C MET A 184 -12.41 -0.95 23.67
N ASP A 185 -13.20 -0.23 24.47
CA ASP A 185 -14.31 -0.83 25.23
C ASP A 185 -15.46 -1.31 24.32
N PHE A 186 -15.51 -0.82 23.10
CA PHE A 186 -16.54 -1.19 22.11
C PHE A 186 -16.09 -2.30 21.14
N GLY A 187 -14.84 -2.74 21.20
CA GLY A 187 -14.28 -3.83 20.38
C GLY A 187 -13.51 -3.40 19.16
#